data_4683008c2deaeaa934f647b7c35ed1c8
#
_entry.id   4683008c2deaeaa934f647b7c35ed1c8
#
_cell.length_a   1.000
_cell.length_b   1.000
_cell.length_c   1.000
_cell.angle_alpha   90.00
_cell.angle_beta   90.00
_cell.angle_gamma   90.00
#
_symmetry.space_group_name_H-M   'P 1'
#
loop_
_entity.id
_entity.type
_entity.pdbx_description
1 polymer ?
#
loop_
_entity_poly.entity_id
_entity_poly.type
_entity_poly.pdbx_seq_one_letter_code
_entity_poly.pdbx_strand_id
1 'polypeptide(L)'
;SDNVLQSMKSKLGVMPNLTRQTQVIGRFAPSPTGALHLGSLLTAVASYCIAKHAQGQWLLRIEDIDTERCHSHYSKQILTDLERLGLHWDGEVRYQSEHLAHYHNLLDTKLNTLSYGCDCSRKSIQHYCQLHHCLATNYPRICTHKHLPRYHAVRLVLPDHCVLFYDQLQGIISGNPQRDHGDIVVRRRGRVNQPGMINYMLAVVIDDAIQGVNQVIRGLDILPLTIAQLVIADYLALPPITQYYHLPILVNEYGQKLSKQTL
;
A
#
# COMPACT_ATOMS: atom_id res chain seq x y z
N SER A 1 -13.75 29.38 -42.07
CA SER A 1 -13.62 28.92 -40.65
C SER A 1 -14.05 27.46 -40.43
N ASP A 2 -14.83 26.89 -41.35
CA ASP A 2 -15.33 25.49 -41.18
C ASP A 2 -14.27 24.42 -41.50
N ASN A 3 -13.27 24.72 -42.30
CA ASN A 3 -12.22 23.80 -42.66
C ASN A 3 -11.22 23.52 -41.52
N VAL A 4 -11.06 24.43 -40.55
CA VAL A 4 -10.19 24.22 -39.37
C VAL A 4 -10.86 23.31 -38.36
N LEU A 5 -12.16 23.45 -38.17
CA LEU A 5 -12.94 22.58 -37.27
C LEU A 5 -13.09 21.14 -37.80
N GLN A 6 -13.21 20.97 -39.13
CA GLN A 6 -13.21 19.66 -39.76
C GLN A 6 -11.85 18.98 -39.73
N SER A 7 -10.73 19.72 -39.86
CA SER A 7 -9.37 19.20 -39.71
C SER A 7 -9.01 18.81 -38.29
N MET A 8 -9.59 19.50 -37.28
CA MET A 8 -9.41 19.11 -35.87
C MET A 8 -10.24 17.86 -35.51
N LYS A 9 -11.40 17.66 -36.10
CA LYS A 9 -12.22 16.44 -35.91
C LYS A 9 -11.62 15.20 -36.54
N SER A 10 -10.84 15.32 -37.60
CA SER A 10 -10.18 14.16 -38.24
C SER A 10 -8.86 13.75 -37.59
N LYS A 11 -8.25 14.61 -36.72
CA LYS A 11 -7.06 14.31 -35.93
C LYS A 11 -7.34 13.81 -34.51
N LEU A 12 -8.55 13.99 -34.03
CA LEU A 12 -9.07 13.31 -32.85
C LEU A 12 -9.56 11.93 -33.31
N GLY A 13 -8.64 10.98 -33.37
CA GLY A 13 -9.00 9.57 -33.50
C GLY A 13 -10.15 9.27 -32.57
N VAL A 14 -11.08 8.45 -33.04
CA VAL A 14 -12.28 7.97 -32.32
C VAL A 14 -11.90 7.78 -30.86
N MET A 15 -12.34 8.71 -29.99
CA MET A 15 -12.25 8.50 -28.56
C MET A 15 -12.99 7.18 -28.29
N PRO A 16 -12.33 6.17 -27.72
CA PRO A 16 -13.09 4.97 -27.32
C PRO A 16 -14.20 5.45 -26.40
N ASN A 17 -15.41 4.96 -26.66
CA ASN A 17 -16.63 5.28 -25.92
C ASN A 17 -16.33 5.39 -24.41
N LEU A 18 -16.30 6.61 -23.90
CA LEU A 18 -16.05 6.97 -22.48
C LEU A 18 -17.24 6.64 -21.57
N THR A 19 -18.08 5.68 -21.94
CA THR A 19 -19.31 5.32 -21.22
C THR A 19 -19.35 3.91 -20.64
N ARG A 20 -18.23 3.20 -20.51
CA ARG A 20 -18.15 2.16 -19.49
C ARG A 20 -17.63 2.82 -18.23
N GLN A 21 -18.52 3.32 -17.38
CA GLN A 21 -18.19 3.59 -15.98
C GLN A 21 -17.54 2.33 -15.44
N THR A 22 -16.23 2.38 -15.21
CA THR A 22 -15.50 1.27 -14.62
C THR A 22 -16.12 1.01 -13.26
N GLN A 23 -16.63 -0.21 -13.03
CA GLN A 23 -17.23 -0.57 -11.75
C GLN A 23 -16.28 -0.24 -10.61
N VAL A 24 -16.80 0.42 -9.56
CA VAL A 24 -16.03 0.68 -8.35
C VAL A 24 -15.75 -0.65 -7.62
N ILE A 25 -14.51 -0.89 -7.31
CA ILE A 25 -14.07 -2.02 -6.48
C ILE A 25 -13.26 -1.46 -5.32
N GLY A 26 -13.92 -1.37 -4.17
CA GLY A 26 -13.31 -1.02 -2.90
C GLY A 26 -12.90 -2.24 -2.10
N ARG A 27 -12.23 -2.04 -0.97
CA ARG A 27 -11.87 -3.12 -0.05
C ARG A 27 -11.69 -2.63 1.37
N PHE A 28 -11.83 -3.57 2.32
CA PHE A 28 -11.36 -3.47 3.68
C PHE A 28 -10.24 -4.50 3.90
N ALA A 29 -9.10 -4.07 4.42
CA ALA A 29 -7.90 -4.90 4.48
C ALA A 29 -7.25 -4.87 5.88
N PRO A 30 -7.92 -5.44 6.91
CA PRO A 30 -7.42 -5.43 8.27
C PRO A 30 -6.30 -6.46 8.50
N SER A 31 -5.35 -6.13 9.38
CA SER A 31 -4.38 -7.08 9.93
C SER A 31 -4.96 -7.71 11.20
N PRO A 32 -5.00 -9.06 11.32
CA PRO A 32 -5.63 -9.74 12.44
C PRO A 32 -4.68 -9.81 13.66
N THR A 33 -4.23 -8.66 14.14
CA THR A 33 -3.36 -8.50 15.32
C THR A 33 -4.14 -8.30 16.61
N GLY A 34 -5.45 -8.17 16.52
CA GLY A 34 -6.42 -7.98 17.59
C GLY A 34 -7.84 -7.86 17.04
N ALA A 35 -8.80 -7.67 17.93
CA ALA A 35 -10.17 -7.35 17.54
C ALA A 35 -10.24 -5.99 16.82
N LEU A 36 -11.30 -5.79 16.04
CA LEU A 36 -11.57 -4.50 15.42
C LEU A 36 -11.76 -3.43 16.51
N HIS A 37 -10.99 -2.35 16.39
CA HIS A 37 -11.17 -1.17 17.23
C HIS A 37 -12.00 -0.11 16.48
N LEU A 38 -12.39 0.96 17.17
CA LEU A 38 -13.26 1.98 16.61
C LEU A 38 -12.70 2.61 15.31
N GLY A 39 -11.39 2.81 15.23
CA GLY A 39 -10.72 3.31 14.01
C GLY A 39 -10.84 2.36 12.83
N SER A 40 -10.65 1.04 13.05
CA SER A 40 -10.84 0.01 12.03
C SER A 40 -12.31 -0.08 11.59
N LEU A 41 -13.23 0.01 12.54
CA LEU A 41 -14.68 -0.01 12.26
C LEU A 41 -15.08 1.19 11.41
N LEU A 42 -14.56 2.39 11.71
CA LEU A 42 -14.81 3.57 10.88
C LEU A 42 -14.35 3.34 9.44
N THR A 43 -13.16 2.79 9.25
CA THR A 43 -12.63 2.47 7.93
C THR A 43 -13.48 1.42 7.22
N ALA A 44 -13.91 0.36 7.93
CA ALA A 44 -14.78 -0.68 7.38
C ALA A 44 -16.13 -0.09 6.92
N VAL A 45 -16.79 0.70 7.77
CA VAL A 45 -18.08 1.32 7.46
C VAL A 45 -17.95 2.31 6.31
N ALA A 46 -16.97 3.20 6.35
CA ALA A 46 -16.76 4.21 5.30
C ALA A 46 -16.47 3.55 3.94
N SER A 47 -15.57 2.57 3.90
CA SER A 47 -15.24 1.86 2.66
C SER A 47 -16.43 1.08 2.10
N TYR A 48 -17.21 0.45 2.98
CA TYR A 48 -18.44 -0.25 2.60
C TYR A 48 -19.46 0.73 1.99
N CYS A 49 -19.79 1.78 2.73
CA CYS A 49 -20.82 2.74 2.31
C CYS A 49 -20.45 3.43 0.99
N ILE A 50 -19.20 3.85 0.82
CA ILE A 50 -18.77 4.55 -0.40
C ILE A 50 -18.78 3.60 -1.61
N ALA A 51 -18.30 2.37 -1.46
CA ALA A 51 -18.34 1.38 -2.54
C ALA A 51 -19.78 1.01 -2.91
N LYS A 52 -20.63 0.76 -1.93
CA LYS A 52 -22.04 0.37 -2.18
C LYS A 52 -22.89 1.54 -2.71
N HIS A 53 -22.63 2.77 -2.27
CA HIS A 53 -23.28 3.95 -2.86
C HIS A 53 -23.00 4.09 -4.36
N ALA A 54 -21.78 3.75 -4.77
CA ALA A 54 -21.39 3.72 -6.18
C ALA A 54 -21.86 2.45 -6.92
N GLN A 55 -22.70 1.61 -6.30
CA GLN A 55 -23.13 0.30 -6.82
C GLN A 55 -21.94 -0.62 -7.16
N GLY A 56 -20.86 -0.45 -6.46
CA GLY A 56 -19.62 -1.20 -6.63
C GLY A 56 -19.53 -2.45 -5.76
N GLN A 57 -18.40 -3.12 -5.86
CA GLN A 57 -18.03 -4.22 -5.01
C GLN A 57 -17.22 -3.74 -3.80
N TRP A 58 -17.38 -4.42 -2.68
CA TRP A 58 -16.59 -4.22 -1.48
C TRP A 58 -15.95 -5.54 -1.06
N LEU A 59 -14.64 -5.64 -1.20
CA LEU A 59 -13.87 -6.86 -0.98
C LEU A 59 -13.28 -6.88 0.42
N LEU A 60 -13.01 -8.07 0.93
CA LEU A 60 -12.33 -8.27 2.21
C LEU A 60 -11.00 -8.98 2.01
N ARG A 61 -9.93 -8.41 2.57
CA ARG A 61 -8.60 -9.01 2.59
C ARG A 61 -8.06 -9.03 4.01
N ILE A 62 -7.62 -10.19 4.47
CA ILE A 62 -6.95 -10.37 5.74
C ILE A 62 -5.44 -10.27 5.50
N GLU A 63 -4.81 -9.29 6.13
CA GLU A 63 -3.39 -9.00 5.97
C GLU A 63 -2.58 -9.69 7.08
N ASP A 64 -2.39 -10.99 6.94
CA ASP A 64 -1.88 -11.93 7.96
C ASP A 64 -0.46 -12.44 7.67
N ILE A 65 0.38 -11.63 7.02
CA ILE A 65 1.77 -12.01 6.69
C ILE A 65 2.61 -12.20 7.95
N ASP A 66 2.45 -11.31 8.95
CA ASP A 66 3.21 -11.33 10.18
C ASP A 66 2.67 -12.37 11.15
N THR A 67 3.21 -13.59 11.08
CA THR A 67 2.75 -14.73 11.87
C THR A 67 3.03 -14.61 13.38
N GLU A 68 3.94 -13.71 13.79
CA GLU A 68 4.19 -13.46 15.22
C GLU A 68 3.10 -12.58 15.83
N ARG A 69 2.54 -11.66 15.05
CA ARG A 69 1.54 -10.69 15.51
C ARG A 69 0.12 -11.01 15.09
N CYS A 70 -0.05 -11.80 14.02
CA CYS A 70 -1.34 -12.17 13.44
C CYS A 70 -1.78 -13.54 13.94
N HIS A 71 -3.03 -13.64 14.35
CA HIS A 71 -3.59 -14.88 14.88
C HIS A 71 -4.92 -15.21 14.21
N SER A 72 -5.13 -16.49 13.88
CA SER A 72 -6.32 -16.96 13.14
C SER A 72 -7.64 -16.71 13.87
N HIS A 73 -7.65 -16.71 15.21
CA HIS A 73 -8.85 -16.42 15.98
C HIS A 73 -9.31 -14.96 15.81
N TYR A 74 -8.38 -14.00 15.65
CA TYR A 74 -8.72 -12.61 15.31
C TYR A 74 -9.28 -12.49 13.91
N SER A 75 -8.74 -13.25 12.93
CA SER A 75 -9.32 -13.28 11.58
C SER A 75 -10.80 -13.72 11.63
N LYS A 76 -11.09 -14.80 12.34
CA LYS A 76 -12.47 -15.30 12.52
C LYS A 76 -13.36 -14.29 13.24
N GLN A 77 -12.84 -13.63 14.27
CA GLN A 77 -13.58 -12.60 14.99
C GLN A 77 -13.90 -11.40 14.10
N ILE A 78 -12.95 -10.93 13.29
CA ILE A 78 -13.17 -9.83 12.33
C ILE A 78 -14.30 -10.17 11.37
N LEU A 79 -14.29 -11.37 10.77
CA LEU A 79 -15.35 -11.84 9.88
C LEU A 79 -16.72 -11.82 10.58
N THR A 80 -16.80 -12.40 11.77
CA THR A 80 -18.03 -12.46 12.57
C THR A 80 -18.55 -11.07 12.93
N ASP A 81 -17.66 -10.16 13.32
CA ASP A 81 -18.03 -8.79 13.70
C ASP A 81 -18.56 -8.00 12.51
N LEU A 82 -17.94 -8.14 11.33
CA LEU A 82 -18.43 -7.52 10.10
C LEU A 82 -19.82 -8.04 9.71
N GLU A 83 -20.04 -9.35 9.79
CA GLU A 83 -21.36 -9.96 9.51
C GLU A 83 -22.44 -9.46 10.47
N ARG A 84 -22.13 -9.40 11.77
CA ARG A 84 -23.04 -8.88 12.81
C ARG A 84 -23.40 -7.42 12.59
N LEU A 85 -22.50 -6.64 12.03
CA LEU A 85 -22.74 -5.23 11.68
C LEU A 85 -23.45 -5.06 10.34
N GLY A 86 -23.75 -6.15 9.62
CA GLY A 86 -24.36 -6.08 8.30
C GLY A 86 -23.42 -5.62 7.19
N LEU A 87 -22.11 -5.65 7.42
CA LEU A 87 -21.09 -5.29 6.46
C LEU A 87 -20.68 -6.54 5.66
N HIS A 88 -21.50 -6.88 4.66
CA HIS A 88 -21.29 -8.08 3.85
C HIS A 88 -20.36 -7.77 2.69
N TRP A 89 -19.25 -8.49 2.61
CA TRP A 89 -18.28 -8.38 1.50
C TRP A 89 -18.71 -9.21 0.29
N ASP A 90 -18.20 -8.81 -0.86
CA ASP A 90 -18.43 -9.51 -2.12
C ASP A 90 -17.27 -10.51 -2.38
N GLY A 91 -17.61 -11.67 -2.93
CA GLY A 91 -16.65 -12.70 -3.30
C GLY A 91 -15.99 -13.38 -2.09
N GLU A 92 -14.84 -14.00 -2.36
CA GLU A 92 -14.08 -14.74 -1.34
C GLU A 92 -13.13 -13.81 -0.57
N VAL A 93 -12.89 -14.16 0.70
CA VAL A 93 -11.87 -13.48 1.52
C VAL A 93 -10.49 -13.87 1.02
N ARG A 94 -9.65 -12.86 0.74
CA ARG A 94 -8.26 -13.09 0.40
C ARG A 94 -7.38 -13.04 1.64
N TYR A 95 -6.57 -14.06 1.86
CA TYR A 95 -5.58 -14.12 2.94
C TYR A 95 -4.18 -13.93 2.35
N GLN A 96 -3.42 -12.93 2.81
CA GLN A 96 -2.09 -12.67 2.27
C GLN A 96 -1.11 -13.82 2.53
N SER A 97 -1.25 -14.51 3.65
CA SER A 97 -0.41 -15.67 4.00
C SER A 97 -0.46 -16.82 2.98
N GLU A 98 -1.52 -16.90 2.19
CA GLU A 98 -1.68 -17.92 1.15
C GLU A 98 -0.96 -17.57 -0.16
N HIS A 99 -0.43 -16.34 -0.29
CA HIS A 99 0.13 -15.80 -1.52
C HIS A 99 1.59 -15.35 -1.41
N LEU A 100 2.30 -15.74 -0.36
CA LEU A 100 3.68 -15.30 -0.08
C LEU A 100 4.63 -15.59 -1.24
N ALA A 101 4.52 -16.76 -1.86
CA ALA A 101 5.37 -17.14 -2.99
C ALA A 101 5.25 -16.15 -4.16
N HIS A 102 4.06 -15.62 -4.40
CA HIS A 102 3.84 -14.66 -5.48
C HIS A 102 4.53 -13.32 -5.20
N TYR A 103 4.45 -12.82 -3.97
CA TYR A 103 5.13 -11.58 -3.59
C TYR A 103 6.66 -11.72 -3.69
N HIS A 104 7.21 -12.82 -3.19
CA HIS A 104 8.64 -13.11 -3.33
C HIS A 104 9.08 -13.20 -4.79
N ASN A 105 8.29 -13.88 -5.63
CA ASN A 105 8.59 -14.02 -7.04
C ASN A 105 8.64 -12.66 -7.76
N LEU A 106 7.65 -11.80 -7.55
CA LEU A 106 7.65 -10.45 -8.17
C LEU A 106 8.84 -9.61 -7.71
N LEU A 107 9.20 -9.67 -6.42
CA LEU A 107 10.35 -8.97 -5.89
C LEU A 107 11.66 -9.47 -6.51
N ASP A 108 11.81 -10.79 -6.66
CA ASP A 108 13.04 -11.41 -7.14
C ASP A 108 13.13 -11.49 -8.68
N THR A 109 12.07 -11.15 -9.41
CA THR A 109 12.04 -11.07 -10.86
C THR A 109 11.84 -9.64 -11.36
N LYS A 110 10.63 -9.12 -11.28
CA LYS A 110 10.26 -7.80 -11.84
C LYS A 110 10.97 -6.63 -11.14
N LEU A 111 11.17 -6.72 -9.84
CA LEU A 111 11.83 -5.69 -9.04
C LEU A 111 13.32 -5.99 -8.77
N ASN A 112 13.87 -7.05 -9.33
CA ASN A 112 15.24 -7.48 -9.02
C ASN A 112 16.27 -6.39 -9.33
N THR A 113 16.19 -5.76 -10.50
CA THR A 113 17.12 -4.70 -10.94
C THR A 113 16.89 -3.36 -10.26
N LEU A 114 15.74 -3.18 -9.63
CA LEU A 114 15.33 -1.98 -8.91
C LEU A 114 15.46 -2.13 -7.39
N SER A 115 16.12 -3.18 -6.94
CA SER A 115 16.28 -3.50 -5.52
C SER A 115 17.65 -4.10 -5.24
N TYR A 116 18.07 -4.02 -3.98
CA TYR A 116 19.38 -4.51 -3.54
C TYR A 116 19.33 -5.03 -2.09
N GLY A 117 20.27 -5.91 -1.75
CA GLY A 117 20.47 -6.39 -0.39
C GLY A 117 21.06 -5.32 0.52
N CYS A 118 20.64 -5.30 1.78
CA CYS A 118 21.10 -4.35 2.79
C CYS A 118 21.38 -5.07 4.11
N ASP A 119 22.58 -4.91 4.66
CA ASP A 119 23.01 -5.44 5.95
C ASP A 119 23.05 -4.42 7.08
N CYS A 120 22.62 -3.18 6.82
CA CYS A 120 22.67 -2.10 7.78
C CYS A 120 21.70 -2.32 8.95
N SER A 121 22.20 -2.07 10.15
CA SER A 121 21.37 -1.88 11.34
C SER A 121 20.98 -0.41 11.51
N ARG A 122 19.97 -0.13 12.36
CA ARG A 122 19.62 1.25 12.73
C ARG A 122 20.81 2.02 13.30
N LYS A 123 21.63 1.35 14.13
CA LYS A 123 22.84 1.94 14.72
C LYS A 123 23.90 2.27 13.67
N SER A 124 24.13 1.39 12.70
CA SER A 124 25.11 1.65 11.63
C SER A 124 24.67 2.79 10.71
N ILE A 125 23.38 2.92 10.44
CA ILE A 125 22.83 4.05 9.67
C ILE A 125 23.01 5.36 10.45
N GLN A 126 22.66 5.39 11.73
CA GLN A 126 22.86 6.56 12.60
C GLN A 126 24.33 7.00 12.64
N HIS A 127 25.25 6.05 12.86
CA HIS A 127 26.68 6.33 12.87
C HIS A 127 27.17 6.89 11.53
N TYR A 128 26.77 6.29 10.43
CA TYR A 128 27.10 6.78 9.09
C TYR A 128 26.59 8.22 8.89
N CYS A 129 25.34 8.50 9.24
CA CYS A 129 24.76 9.82 9.08
C CYS A 129 25.40 10.88 9.97
N GLN A 130 25.86 10.51 11.17
CA GLN A 130 26.65 11.41 12.02
C GLN A 130 27.98 11.81 11.37
N LEU A 131 28.67 10.84 10.76
CA LEU A 131 29.95 11.09 10.08
C LEU A 131 29.78 11.89 8.77
N HIS A 132 28.70 11.69 8.07
CA HIS A 132 28.45 12.28 6.74
C HIS A 132 27.45 13.44 6.76
N HIS A 133 27.03 13.89 7.95
CA HIS A 133 26.09 15.00 8.12
C HIS A 133 24.75 14.81 7.36
N CYS A 134 24.23 13.57 7.30
CA CYS A 134 22.95 13.24 6.70
C CYS A 134 21.90 12.90 7.75
N LEU A 135 20.62 12.95 7.34
CA LEU A 135 19.50 12.60 8.23
C LEU A 135 19.33 11.08 8.30
N ALA A 136 19.33 10.51 9.49
CA ALA A 136 19.13 9.07 9.70
C ALA A 136 17.69 8.59 9.41
N THR A 137 16.75 9.52 9.19
CA THR A 137 15.37 9.22 8.80
C THR A 137 15.28 8.63 7.39
N ASN A 138 16.22 9.00 6.50
CA ASN A 138 16.29 8.53 5.13
C ASN A 138 17.53 7.66 4.95
N TYR A 139 17.35 6.49 4.39
CA TYR A 139 18.46 5.57 4.18
C TYR A 139 19.45 6.14 3.14
N PRO A 140 20.75 6.31 3.48
CA PRO A 140 21.72 7.00 2.64
C PRO A 140 22.39 6.10 1.59
N ARG A 141 21.76 5.02 1.17
CA ARG A 141 22.21 4.10 0.11
C ARG A 141 23.59 3.43 0.35
N ILE A 142 23.92 3.14 1.60
CA ILE A 142 25.22 2.55 1.99
C ILE A 142 25.51 1.22 1.27
N CYS A 143 24.48 0.42 1.00
CA CYS A 143 24.63 -0.94 0.50
C CYS A 143 24.44 -1.10 -1.02
N THR A 144 24.17 -0.03 -1.76
CA THR A 144 23.86 -0.11 -3.20
C THR A 144 24.92 -0.80 -4.05
N HIS A 145 26.18 -0.70 -3.68
CA HIS A 145 27.32 -1.28 -4.41
C HIS A 145 27.92 -2.53 -3.76
N LYS A 146 27.33 -3.01 -2.67
CA LYS A 146 27.88 -4.18 -1.95
C LYS A 146 27.52 -5.53 -2.59
N HIS A 147 26.53 -5.55 -3.46
CA HIS A 147 26.04 -6.78 -4.11
C HIS A 147 25.72 -7.91 -3.11
N LEU A 148 25.10 -7.57 -1.99
CA LEU A 148 24.79 -8.50 -0.92
C LEU A 148 23.76 -9.55 -1.36
N PRO A 149 23.89 -10.79 -0.87
CA PRO A 149 22.90 -11.83 -1.11
C PRO A 149 21.50 -11.42 -0.65
N ARG A 150 20.48 -11.89 -1.36
CA ARG A 150 19.08 -11.49 -1.15
C ARG A 150 18.41 -12.10 0.09
N TYR A 151 19.11 -12.89 0.89
CA TYR A 151 18.64 -13.25 2.23
C TYR A 151 18.82 -12.11 3.25
N HIS A 152 19.66 -11.11 2.96
CA HIS A 152 19.67 -9.85 3.70
C HIS A 152 18.36 -9.10 3.49
N ALA A 153 18.14 -8.05 4.25
CA ALA A 153 17.01 -7.17 3.97
C ALA A 153 17.11 -6.65 2.51
N VAL A 154 15.98 -6.57 1.83
CA VAL A 154 15.93 -6.07 0.44
C VAL A 154 15.30 -4.71 0.43
N ARG A 155 16.02 -3.73 -0.11
CA ARG A 155 15.55 -2.37 -0.31
C ARG A 155 15.17 -2.12 -1.76
N LEU A 156 14.09 -1.37 -1.95
CA LEU A 156 13.66 -0.88 -3.25
C LEU A 156 14.23 0.52 -3.48
N VAL A 157 14.81 0.74 -4.65
CA VAL A 157 15.31 2.07 -5.06
C VAL A 157 14.13 3.00 -5.30
N LEU A 158 14.06 4.10 -4.56
CA LEU A 158 13.04 5.11 -4.77
C LEU A 158 13.60 6.27 -5.60
N PRO A 159 12.81 6.81 -6.56
CA PRO A 159 13.26 7.89 -7.43
C PRO A 159 13.30 9.25 -6.70
N ASP A 160 14.23 10.12 -7.14
CA ASP A 160 14.34 11.51 -6.69
C ASP A 160 13.63 12.45 -7.67
N HIS A 161 12.32 12.39 -7.67
CA HIS A 161 11.45 13.32 -8.40
C HIS A 161 10.09 13.45 -7.70
N CYS A 162 9.36 14.50 -8.04
CA CYS A 162 8.04 14.72 -7.48
C CYS A 162 7.04 13.67 -8.00
N VAL A 163 6.33 13.04 -7.08
CA VAL A 163 5.16 12.19 -7.33
C VAL A 163 3.97 12.83 -6.66
N LEU A 164 2.83 12.84 -7.33
CA LEU A 164 1.60 13.42 -6.80
C LEU A 164 0.41 12.53 -7.07
N PHE A 165 -0.61 12.65 -6.22
CA PHE A 165 -1.92 12.05 -6.42
C PHE A 165 -3.01 12.95 -5.83
N TYR A 166 -4.26 12.69 -6.21
CA TYR A 166 -5.41 13.38 -5.64
C TYR A 166 -6.10 12.48 -4.62
N ASP A 167 -6.29 13.01 -3.41
CA ASP A 167 -7.08 12.38 -2.35
C ASP A 167 -8.41 13.08 -2.23
N GLN A 168 -9.51 12.32 -2.17
CA GLN A 168 -10.87 12.88 -2.18
C GLN A 168 -11.17 13.75 -0.95
N LEU A 169 -10.45 13.53 0.17
CA LEU A 169 -10.64 14.26 1.42
C LEU A 169 -9.52 15.27 1.66
N GLN A 170 -8.29 14.95 1.28
CA GLN A 170 -7.10 15.75 1.60
C GLN A 170 -6.67 16.66 0.43
N GLY A 171 -7.25 16.47 -0.77
CA GLY A 171 -6.88 17.22 -1.97
C GLY A 171 -5.60 16.71 -2.63
N ILE A 172 -4.86 17.60 -3.30
CA ILE A 172 -3.62 17.25 -3.99
C ILE A 172 -2.53 16.97 -2.97
N ILE A 173 -1.95 15.78 -3.04
CA ILE A 173 -0.83 15.33 -2.22
C ILE A 173 0.38 15.16 -3.13
N SER A 174 1.50 15.73 -2.75
CA SER A 174 2.76 15.58 -3.46
C SER A 174 3.87 15.18 -2.51
N GLY A 175 4.87 14.51 -3.03
CA GLY A 175 6.05 14.11 -2.28
C GLY A 175 7.18 13.69 -3.21
N ASN A 176 8.37 13.59 -2.65
CA ASN A 176 9.54 13.04 -3.33
C ASN A 176 9.91 11.72 -2.66
N PRO A 177 9.75 10.57 -3.34
CA PRO A 177 9.95 9.27 -2.71
C PRO A 177 11.31 9.12 -2.05
N GLN A 178 12.39 9.51 -2.74
CA GLN A 178 13.74 9.38 -2.22
C GLN A 178 14.01 10.32 -1.03
N ARG A 179 13.54 11.55 -1.11
CA ARG A 179 13.78 12.56 -0.05
C ARG A 179 12.92 12.33 1.17
N ASP A 180 11.68 11.88 0.98
CA ASP A 180 10.71 11.72 2.05
C ASP A 180 10.86 10.37 2.76
N HIS A 181 11.27 9.32 2.06
CA HIS A 181 11.33 7.94 2.59
C HIS A 181 12.72 7.31 2.52
N GLY A 182 13.54 7.67 1.52
CA GLY A 182 14.73 6.90 1.15
C GLY A 182 14.34 5.52 0.58
N ASP A 183 15.33 4.73 0.21
CA ASP A 183 15.08 3.38 -0.29
C ASP A 183 14.48 2.50 0.82
N ILE A 184 13.24 2.06 0.60
CA ILE A 184 12.45 1.35 1.61
C ILE A 184 12.79 -0.13 1.66
N VAL A 185 12.67 -0.74 2.85
CA VAL A 185 12.77 -2.19 3.02
C VAL A 185 11.45 -2.83 2.58
N VAL A 186 11.50 -3.62 1.51
CA VAL A 186 10.33 -4.36 0.98
C VAL A 186 10.31 -5.82 1.40
N ARG A 187 11.45 -6.35 1.86
CA ARG A 187 11.55 -7.66 2.51
C ARG A 187 12.55 -7.59 3.65
N ARG A 188 12.18 -8.08 4.81
CA ARG A 188 13.08 -8.16 5.98
C ARG A 188 14.18 -9.19 5.76
N ARG A 189 15.23 -9.14 6.58
CA ARG A 189 16.29 -10.15 6.60
C ARG A 189 15.71 -11.52 6.95
N GLY A 190 16.08 -12.51 6.14
CA GLY A 190 15.80 -13.92 6.37
C GLY A 190 17.07 -14.69 6.67
N ARG A 191 17.10 -15.93 6.21
CA ARG A 191 18.25 -16.87 6.26
C ARG A 191 18.58 -17.32 4.85
N VAL A 192 19.73 -17.95 4.67
CA VAL A 192 20.22 -18.40 3.35
C VAL A 192 19.16 -19.18 2.54
N ASN A 193 18.42 -20.07 3.20
CA ASN A 193 17.40 -20.92 2.55
C ASN A 193 15.97 -20.53 2.91
N GLN A 194 15.76 -19.40 3.57
CA GLN A 194 14.45 -18.95 4.01
C GLN A 194 14.36 -17.43 3.85
N PRO A 195 13.62 -16.93 2.85
CA PRO A 195 13.46 -15.49 2.65
C PRO A 195 12.79 -14.86 3.87
N GLY A 196 13.16 -13.63 4.16
CA GLY A 196 12.53 -12.84 5.22
C GLY A 196 11.11 -12.44 4.87
N MET A 197 10.43 -11.86 5.85
CA MET A 197 9.04 -11.43 5.72
C MET A 197 8.90 -10.29 4.71
N ILE A 198 7.97 -10.44 3.79
CA ILE A 198 7.55 -9.36 2.87
C ILE A 198 6.94 -8.20 3.66
N ASN A 199 7.35 -6.99 3.32
CA ASN A 199 6.74 -5.79 3.88
C ASN A 199 5.32 -5.61 3.33
N TYR A 200 4.41 -5.17 4.20
CA TYR A 200 3.01 -4.99 3.84
C TYR A 200 2.82 -4.02 2.67
N MET A 201 3.66 -2.99 2.53
CA MET A 201 3.56 -2.03 1.43
C MET A 201 3.63 -2.68 0.05
N LEU A 202 4.51 -3.66 -0.13
CA LEU A 202 4.62 -4.41 -1.38
C LEU A 202 3.40 -5.32 -1.58
N ALA A 203 3.02 -6.07 -0.55
CA ALA A 203 1.89 -6.99 -0.63
C ALA A 203 0.56 -6.28 -0.92
N VAL A 204 0.30 -5.15 -0.28
CA VAL A 204 -0.92 -4.35 -0.48
C VAL A 204 -1.06 -3.90 -1.93
N VAL A 205 0.00 -3.37 -2.52
CA VAL A 205 -0.02 -2.88 -3.91
C VAL A 205 -0.29 -4.02 -4.89
N ILE A 206 0.35 -5.16 -4.68
CA ILE A 206 0.16 -6.35 -5.52
C ILE A 206 -1.27 -6.87 -5.39
N ASP A 207 -1.77 -6.99 -4.16
CA ASP A 207 -3.11 -7.54 -3.91
C ASP A 207 -4.22 -6.62 -4.40
N ASP A 208 -4.08 -5.31 -4.23
CA ASP A 208 -5.04 -4.36 -4.78
C ASP A 208 -5.16 -4.52 -6.30
N ALA A 209 -4.05 -4.72 -6.99
CA ALA A 209 -4.06 -4.98 -8.44
C ALA A 209 -4.70 -6.35 -8.79
N ILE A 210 -4.35 -7.42 -8.08
CA ILE A 210 -4.90 -8.76 -8.32
C ILE A 210 -6.40 -8.79 -8.11
N GLN A 211 -6.90 -8.12 -7.08
CA GLN A 211 -8.32 -8.04 -6.77
C GLN A 211 -9.07 -7.02 -7.64
N GLY A 212 -8.37 -6.28 -8.49
CA GLY A 212 -8.97 -5.24 -9.35
C GLY A 212 -9.45 -4.01 -8.57
N VAL A 213 -8.91 -3.79 -7.38
CA VAL A 213 -9.26 -2.64 -6.53
C VAL A 213 -8.89 -1.33 -7.23
N ASN A 214 -9.83 -0.40 -7.31
CA ASN A 214 -9.64 0.93 -7.87
C ASN A 214 -10.05 2.06 -6.92
N GLN A 215 -10.61 1.73 -5.75
CA GLN A 215 -10.98 2.66 -4.70
C GLN A 215 -10.38 2.22 -3.37
N VAL A 216 -9.57 3.07 -2.76
CA VAL A 216 -8.87 2.80 -1.50
C VAL A 216 -9.30 3.81 -0.45
N ILE A 217 -9.87 3.30 0.65
CA ILE A 217 -10.27 4.08 1.81
C ILE A 217 -9.53 3.51 3.01
N ARG A 218 -8.78 4.34 3.70
CA ARG A 218 -7.92 3.95 4.83
C ARG A 218 -7.58 5.13 5.72
N GLY A 219 -6.89 4.91 6.82
CA GLY A 219 -6.53 5.96 7.76
C GLY A 219 -5.50 6.95 7.23
N LEU A 220 -5.56 8.18 7.68
CA LEU A 220 -4.65 9.27 7.31
C LEU A 220 -3.19 8.98 7.67
N ASP A 221 -2.94 8.11 8.64
CA ASP A 221 -1.61 7.67 9.05
C ASP A 221 -0.86 6.91 7.93
N ILE A 222 -1.58 6.34 6.97
CA ILE A 222 -1.01 5.65 5.81
C ILE A 222 -0.72 6.62 4.64
N LEU A 223 -1.28 7.82 4.66
CA LEU A 223 -1.12 8.79 3.57
C LEU A 223 0.34 9.01 3.14
N PRO A 224 1.31 9.21 4.05
CA PRO A 224 2.70 9.41 3.65
C PRO A 224 3.29 8.23 2.87
N LEU A 225 2.82 7.00 3.12
CA LEU A 225 3.30 5.79 2.46
C LEU A 225 2.71 5.62 1.04
N THR A 226 1.65 6.34 0.71
CA THR A 226 0.98 6.24 -0.60
C THR A 226 1.92 6.61 -1.74
N ILE A 227 2.78 7.59 -1.55
CA ILE A 227 3.78 8.00 -2.55
C ILE A 227 4.71 6.83 -2.93
N ALA A 228 5.23 6.10 -1.94
CA ALA A 228 6.07 4.93 -2.19
C ALA A 228 5.28 3.78 -2.83
N GLN A 229 4.01 3.61 -2.47
CA GLN A 229 3.14 2.60 -3.08
C GLN A 229 2.84 2.92 -4.55
N LEU A 230 2.69 4.18 -4.92
CA LEU A 230 2.56 4.61 -6.32
C LEU A 230 3.82 4.26 -7.13
N VAL A 231 5.01 4.40 -6.54
CA VAL A 231 6.27 3.98 -7.19
C VAL A 231 6.29 2.46 -7.42
N ILE A 232 5.89 1.66 -6.43
CA ILE A 232 5.82 0.21 -6.56
C ILE A 232 4.86 -0.18 -7.69
N ALA A 233 3.68 0.43 -7.74
CA ALA A 233 2.69 0.18 -8.78
C ALA A 233 3.21 0.52 -10.18
N ASP A 234 3.93 1.64 -10.33
CA ASP A 234 4.56 2.05 -11.57
C ASP A 234 5.65 1.05 -12.01
N TYR A 235 6.53 0.66 -11.12
CA TYR A 235 7.58 -0.33 -11.39
C TYR A 235 7.03 -1.68 -11.85
N LEU A 236 5.88 -2.08 -11.31
CA LEU A 236 5.21 -3.33 -11.67
C LEU A 236 4.20 -3.17 -12.82
N ALA A 237 4.07 -1.96 -13.39
CA ALA A 237 3.11 -1.63 -14.44
C ALA A 237 1.67 -2.06 -14.07
N LEU A 238 1.26 -1.83 -12.81
CA LEU A 238 -0.05 -2.20 -12.31
C LEU A 238 -1.10 -1.14 -12.66
N PRO A 239 -2.39 -1.53 -12.75
CA PRO A 239 -3.48 -0.60 -12.94
C PRO A 239 -3.53 0.45 -11.81
N PRO A 240 -3.80 1.72 -12.11
CA PRO A 240 -3.85 2.77 -11.09
C PRO A 240 -5.07 2.63 -10.19
N ILE A 241 -4.90 3.02 -8.92
CA ILE A 241 -6.03 3.33 -8.04
C ILE A 241 -6.62 4.66 -8.50
N THR A 242 -7.91 4.71 -8.79
CA THR A 242 -8.56 5.90 -9.32
C THR A 242 -9.09 6.83 -8.23
N GLN A 243 -9.37 6.30 -7.05
CA GLN A 243 -9.90 7.08 -5.92
C GLN A 243 -9.22 6.69 -4.62
N TYR A 244 -8.63 7.68 -3.94
CA TYR A 244 -8.11 7.58 -2.58
C TYR A 244 -8.94 8.42 -1.63
N TYR A 245 -9.25 7.86 -0.46
CA TYR A 245 -9.85 8.54 0.68
C TYR A 245 -9.01 8.23 1.93
N HIS A 246 -8.27 9.20 2.43
CA HIS A 246 -7.55 9.05 3.69
C HIS A 246 -8.35 9.71 4.81
N LEU A 247 -8.95 8.86 5.66
CA LEU A 247 -9.84 9.27 6.74
C LEU A 247 -9.07 9.87 7.91
N PRO A 248 -9.64 10.88 8.59
CA PRO A 248 -9.06 11.38 9.84
C PRO A 248 -8.84 10.26 10.85
N ILE A 249 -7.76 10.37 11.62
CA ILE A 249 -7.47 9.43 12.71
C ILE A 249 -8.36 9.78 13.90
N LEU A 250 -9.03 8.76 14.46
CA LEU A 250 -9.75 8.92 15.72
C LEU A 250 -8.75 8.98 16.87
N VAL A 251 -8.90 9.99 17.69
CA VAL A 251 -8.09 10.22 18.90
C VAL A 251 -9.00 10.32 20.12
N ASN A 252 -8.45 10.01 21.31
CA ASN A 252 -9.13 10.27 22.57
C ASN A 252 -9.04 11.77 22.94
N GLU A 253 -9.60 12.15 24.08
CA GLU A 253 -9.55 13.51 24.63
C GLU A 253 -8.14 14.06 24.87
N TYR A 254 -7.14 13.16 24.98
CA TYR A 254 -5.73 13.50 25.14
C TYR A 254 -4.94 13.53 23.80
N GLY A 255 -5.64 13.40 22.65
CA GLY A 255 -5.02 13.38 21.33
C GLY A 255 -4.30 12.08 20.98
N GLN A 256 -4.49 11.00 21.75
CA GLN A 256 -3.87 9.70 21.49
C GLN A 256 -4.73 8.89 20.51
N LYS A 257 -4.08 8.24 19.54
CA LYS A 257 -4.75 7.39 18.55
C LYS A 257 -5.50 6.24 19.23
N LEU A 258 -6.79 6.07 18.90
CA LEU A 258 -7.65 5.01 19.45
C LEU A 258 -7.31 3.57 19.01
N SER A 259 -6.26 3.37 18.24
CA SER A 259 -5.79 2.04 17.81
C SER A 259 -5.02 1.26 18.89
N LYS A 260 -4.57 1.92 19.95
CA LYS A 260 -3.97 1.26 21.11
C LYS A 260 -5.03 1.12 22.18
N GLN A 261 -5.49 -0.10 22.44
CA GLN A 261 -6.14 -0.41 23.71
C GLN A 261 -5.08 -0.16 24.80
N THR A 262 -5.17 0.98 25.46
CA THR A 262 -4.59 1.16 26.79
C THR A 262 -5.47 0.33 27.73
N LEU A 263 -4.99 -0.85 28.10
CA LEU A 263 -5.46 -1.55 29.26
C LEU A 263 -5.11 -0.73 30.51
#